data_525d8125aa02fb2b70a0e9a89d6eab31
#
_entry.id   525d8125aa02fb2b70a0e9a89d6eab31
#
_cell.length_a   1.000
_cell.length_b   1.000
_cell.length_c   1.000
_cell.angle_alpha   90.00
_cell.angle_beta   90.00
_cell.angle_gamma   90.00
#
_symmetry.space_group_name_H-M   'P 1'
#
loop_
_entity.id
_entity.type
_entity.pdbx_description
1 polymer ?
#
loop_
_entity_poly.entity_id
_entity_poly.type
_entity_poly.pdbx_seq_one_letter_code
_entity_poly.pdbx_strand_id
1 'polypeptide(L)'
;MITGLHAIVFSPEADKVRAFFADTLGLPSVDAGGGWLIFAMPPAELAVHPADGGRHELYLMCDDIHETLAGLRAKGDEVAQEVADQGWGLLAAIRLPDGAQFPIYQPRHPSPLAP
;
A
#
# COMPACT_ATOMS: atom_id res chain seq x y z
N MET A 1 2.26 7.16 13.35
CA MET A 1 2.28 5.72 13.71
C MET A 1 2.09 4.87 12.46
N ILE A 2 2.78 3.76 12.36
CA ILE A 2 2.54 2.77 11.31
C ILE A 2 1.24 2.04 11.63
N THR A 3 0.33 1.92 10.64
CA THR A 3 -1.02 1.38 10.85
C THR A 3 -1.26 0.06 10.13
N GLY A 4 -0.41 -0.33 9.20
CA GLY A 4 -0.61 -1.56 8.46
C GLY A 4 0.37 -1.73 7.31
N LEU A 5 0.11 -2.76 6.53
CA LEU A 5 0.86 -3.10 5.34
C LEU A 5 -0.08 -3.15 4.15
N HIS A 6 0.35 -2.64 3.02
CA HIS A 6 -0.39 -2.71 1.77
C HIS A 6 0.47 -3.45 0.73
N ALA A 7 -0.04 -4.57 0.23
CA ALA A 7 0.61 -5.35 -0.82
C ALA A 7 -0.13 -5.15 -2.14
N ILE A 8 0.61 -5.17 -3.25
CA ILE A 8 0.02 -5.06 -4.58
C ILE A 8 0.48 -6.25 -5.43
N VAL A 9 -0.48 -6.93 -6.04
CA VAL A 9 -0.23 -7.96 -7.05
C VAL A 9 -0.44 -7.33 -8.41
N PHE A 10 0.62 -7.22 -9.20
CA PHE A 10 0.52 -6.74 -10.58
C PHE A 10 0.31 -7.92 -11.52
N SER A 11 -0.69 -7.82 -12.39
CA SER A 11 -1.03 -8.90 -13.31
C SER A 11 -1.63 -8.36 -14.61
N PRO A 12 -1.29 -8.95 -15.77
CA PRO A 12 -1.97 -8.62 -17.02
C PRO A 12 -3.44 -9.07 -17.04
N GLU A 13 -3.84 -9.93 -16.10
CA GLU A 13 -5.21 -10.41 -15.94
C GLU A 13 -5.77 -9.97 -14.57
N ALA A 14 -5.63 -8.67 -14.26
CA ALA A 14 -5.99 -8.14 -12.95
C ALA A 14 -7.44 -8.46 -12.55
N ASP A 15 -8.40 -8.38 -13.49
CA ASP A 15 -9.81 -8.67 -13.20
C ASP A 15 -10.03 -10.12 -12.77
N LYS A 16 -9.33 -11.07 -13.41
CA LYS A 16 -9.43 -12.48 -13.04
C LYS A 16 -8.80 -12.75 -11.67
N VAL A 17 -7.69 -12.08 -11.38
CA VAL A 17 -7.00 -12.22 -10.08
C VAL A 17 -7.86 -11.61 -8.97
N ARG A 18 -8.47 -10.44 -9.21
CA ARG A 18 -9.42 -9.85 -8.26
C ARG A 18 -10.58 -10.78 -7.97
N ALA A 19 -11.17 -11.38 -9.01
CA ALA A 19 -12.26 -12.34 -8.86
C ALA A 19 -11.81 -13.57 -8.05
N PHE A 20 -10.60 -14.04 -8.24
CA PHE A 20 -10.04 -15.14 -7.47
C PHE A 20 -9.98 -14.81 -5.97
N PHE A 21 -9.47 -13.63 -5.61
CA PHE A 21 -9.41 -13.22 -4.21
C PHE A 21 -10.80 -13.01 -3.60
N ALA A 22 -11.72 -12.42 -4.37
CA ALA A 22 -13.08 -12.18 -3.90
C ALA A 22 -13.92 -13.46 -3.79
N ASP A 23 -13.92 -14.29 -4.83
CA ASP A 23 -14.86 -15.40 -4.97
C ASP A 23 -14.26 -16.72 -4.49
N THR A 24 -13.02 -17.02 -4.84
CA THR A 24 -12.38 -18.29 -4.47
C THR A 24 -11.88 -18.24 -3.03
N LEU A 25 -11.17 -17.17 -2.66
CA LEU A 25 -10.64 -17.03 -1.30
C LEU A 25 -11.62 -16.35 -0.34
N GLY A 26 -12.68 -15.74 -0.85
CA GLY A 26 -13.72 -15.13 -0.03
C GLY A 26 -13.28 -13.93 0.79
N LEU A 27 -12.25 -13.19 0.33
CA LEU A 27 -11.75 -12.04 1.06
C LEU A 27 -12.69 -10.84 0.90
N PRO A 28 -13.06 -10.16 1.99
CA PRO A 28 -13.84 -8.94 1.89
C PRO A 28 -13.02 -7.83 1.24
N SER A 29 -13.71 -6.92 0.54
CA SER A 29 -13.05 -5.84 -0.17
C SER A 29 -13.86 -4.56 -0.12
N VAL A 30 -13.19 -3.44 -0.44
CA VAL A 30 -13.81 -2.15 -0.74
C VAL A 30 -13.38 -1.71 -2.13
N ASP A 31 -14.25 -0.97 -2.82
CA ASP A 31 -13.91 -0.38 -4.11
C ASP A 31 -13.31 1.02 -3.86
N ALA A 32 -12.04 1.19 -4.23
CA ALA A 32 -11.34 2.47 -4.09
C ALA A 32 -11.62 3.42 -5.26
N GLY A 33 -12.48 3.00 -6.19
CA GLY A 33 -12.89 3.78 -7.37
C GLY A 33 -12.64 3.00 -8.66
N GLY A 34 -13.65 2.98 -9.56
CA GLY A 34 -13.50 2.40 -10.89
C GLY A 34 -13.22 0.90 -10.93
N GLY A 35 -13.64 0.14 -9.92
CA GLY A 35 -13.40 -1.30 -9.86
C GLY A 35 -12.04 -1.70 -9.26
N TRP A 36 -11.31 -0.76 -8.72
CA TRP A 36 -10.03 -1.02 -8.05
C TRP A 36 -10.27 -1.50 -6.62
N LEU A 37 -10.46 -2.81 -6.48
CA LEU A 37 -10.76 -3.45 -5.21
C LEU A 37 -9.51 -3.52 -4.32
N ILE A 38 -9.70 -3.20 -3.03
CA ILE A 38 -8.68 -3.42 -2.00
C ILE A 38 -9.22 -4.46 -1.04
N PHE A 39 -8.50 -5.56 -0.89
CA PHE A 39 -8.91 -6.71 -0.09
C PHE A 39 -8.40 -6.61 1.34
N ALA A 40 -9.23 -7.02 2.30
CA ALA A 40 -8.80 -7.19 3.68
C ALA A 40 -8.04 -8.50 3.81
N MET A 41 -6.77 -8.38 4.17
CA MET A 41 -5.92 -9.52 4.56
C MET A 41 -5.72 -9.47 6.07
N PRO A 42 -5.41 -10.56 6.76
CA PRO A 42 -5.16 -10.49 8.21
C PRO A 42 -3.69 -10.13 8.53
N PRO A 43 -3.39 -9.00 9.15
CA PRO A 43 -4.02 -7.68 9.10
C PRO A 43 -3.31 -6.77 8.08
N ALA A 44 -3.68 -6.85 6.81
CA ALA A 44 -3.05 -6.13 5.71
C ALA A 44 -4.09 -5.81 4.62
N GLU A 45 -3.72 -4.89 3.72
CA GLU A 45 -4.47 -4.66 2.49
C GLU A 45 -3.79 -5.39 1.33
N LEU A 46 -4.58 -5.86 0.37
CA LEU A 46 -4.09 -6.40 -0.89
C LEU A 46 -4.85 -5.74 -2.04
N ALA A 47 -4.12 -5.14 -2.96
CA ALA A 47 -4.68 -4.60 -4.20
C ALA A 47 -4.11 -5.36 -5.39
N VAL A 48 -4.86 -5.40 -6.50
CA VAL A 48 -4.43 -6.03 -7.74
C VAL A 48 -4.51 -4.98 -8.85
N HIS A 49 -3.38 -4.66 -9.44
CA HIS A 49 -3.26 -3.66 -10.50
C HIS A 49 -2.88 -4.33 -11.81
N PRO A 50 -3.41 -3.86 -12.94
CA PRO A 50 -3.00 -4.37 -14.24
C PRO A 50 -1.55 -4.03 -14.54
N ALA A 51 -0.83 -4.96 -15.16
CA ALA A 51 0.55 -4.77 -15.59
C ALA A 51 0.88 -5.78 -16.68
N ASP A 52 1.95 -5.53 -17.44
CA ASP A 52 2.38 -6.41 -18.53
C ASP A 52 2.99 -7.71 -18.03
N GLY A 53 3.54 -7.71 -16.82
CA GLY A 53 4.11 -8.90 -16.19
C GLY A 53 3.74 -8.99 -14.72
N GLY A 54 3.93 -10.15 -14.12
CA GLY A 54 3.63 -10.37 -12.71
C GLY A 54 4.75 -9.82 -11.81
N ARG A 55 4.37 -9.09 -10.76
CA ARG A 55 5.26 -8.65 -9.69
C ARG A 55 4.45 -8.29 -8.46
N HIS A 56 5.11 -8.15 -7.34
CA HIS A 56 4.48 -7.76 -6.08
C HIS A 56 5.23 -6.54 -5.51
N GLU A 57 4.48 -5.70 -4.79
CA GLU A 57 5.05 -4.57 -4.05
C GLU A 57 4.47 -4.54 -2.65
N LEU A 58 5.28 -4.10 -1.69
CA LEU A 58 4.87 -3.91 -0.30
C LEU A 58 5.00 -2.44 0.06
N TYR A 59 4.01 -1.92 0.80
CA TYR A 59 4.01 -0.55 1.32
C TYR A 59 3.72 -0.60 2.82
N LEU A 60 4.46 0.18 3.60
CA LEU A 60 4.03 0.47 4.95
C LEU A 60 2.90 1.49 4.90
N MET A 61 1.92 1.35 5.76
CA MET A 61 0.83 2.33 5.90
C MET A 61 1.02 3.12 7.18
N CYS A 62 0.64 4.39 7.16
CA CYS A 62 0.67 5.25 8.34
C CYS A 62 -0.54 6.18 8.35
N ASP A 63 -0.85 6.70 9.52
CA ASP A 63 -1.96 7.64 9.72
C ASP A 63 -1.54 9.10 9.55
N ASP A 64 -0.26 9.42 9.79
CA ASP A 64 0.32 10.76 9.60
C ASP A 64 1.75 10.62 9.10
N ILE A 65 1.92 10.77 7.78
CA ILE A 65 3.21 10.52 7.14
C ILE A 65 4.25 11.56 7.55
N HIS A 66 3.86 12.82 7.74
CA HIS A 66 4.80 13.87 8.13
C HIS A 66 5.35 13.62 9.53
N GLU A 67 4.49 13.26 10.48
CA GLU A 67 4.88 12.91 11.84
C GLU A 67 5.76 11.67 11.86
N THR A 68 5.37 10.63 11.10
CA THR A 68 6.13 9.38 11.02
C THR A 68 7.54 9.61 10.49
N LEU A 69 7.68 10.37 9.39
CA LEU A 69 8.99 10.67 8.82
C LEU A 69 9.83 11.57 9.73
N ALA A 70 9.22 12.53 10.42
CA ALA A 70 9.92 13.36 11.40
C ALA A 70 10.48 12.51 12.55
N GLY A 71 9.71 11.53 13.03
CA GLY A 71 10.15 10.58 14.04
C GLY A 71 11.33 9.72 13.59
N LEU A 72 11.31 9.26 12.35
CA LEU A 72 12.41 8.49 11.76
C LEU A 72 13.69 9.33 11.66
N ARG A 73 13.57 10.56 11.15
CA ARG A 73 14.71 11.49 11.05
C ARG A 73 15.31 11.80 12.42
N ALA A 74 14.48 11.95 13.44
CA ALA A 74 14.94 12.20 14.82
C ALA A 74 15.76 11.03 15.36
N LYS A 75 15.55 9.81 14.86
CA LYS A 75 16.31 8.60 15.22
C LYS A 75 17.57 8.42 14.35
N GLY A 76 17.81 9.33 13.41
CA GLY A 76 18.93 9.24 12.48
C GLY A 76 18.68 8.43 11.22
N ASP A 77 17.44 8.04 10.99
CA ASP A 77 17.09 7.29 9.79
C ASP A 77 16.90 8.22 8.58
N GLU A 78 17.18 7.70 7.40
CA GLU A 78 17.15 8.49 6.17
C GLU A 78 15.79 8.34 5.47
N VAL A 79 15.25 9.46 5.00
CA VAL A 79 14.11 9.49 4.09
C VAL A 79 14.67 9.51 2.66
N ALA A 80 14.41 8.43 1.91
CA ALA A 80 14.96 8.26 0.57
C ALA A 80 14.22 9.09 -0.48
N GLN A 81 12.91 9.24 -0.32
CA GLN A 81 12.07 10.09 -1.18
C GLN A 81 11.12 10.89 -0.29
N GLU A 82 11.05 12.19 -0.54
CA GLU A 82 10.16 13.10 0.17
C GLU A 82 8.70 12.85 -0.18
N VAL A 83 7.79 13.31 0.68
CA VAL A 83 6.35 13.15 0.49
C VAL A 83 5.89 13.77 -0.83
N ALA A 84 5.15 12.98 -1.62
CA ALA A 84 4.48 13.42 -2.83
C ALA A 84 3.00 13.05 -2.77
N ASP A 85 2.14 13.95 -3.22
CA ASP A 85 0.70 13.72 -3.30
C ASP A 85 0.38 12.95 -4.60
N GLN A 86 -0.10 11.73 -4.45
CA GLN A 86 -0.44 10.85 -5.57
C GLN A 86 -1.95 10.82 -5.86
N GLY A 87 -2.74 11.62 -5.15
CA GLY A 87 -4.20 11.58 -5.24
C GLY A 87 -4.81 10.48 -4.36
N TRP A 88 -4.41 9.24 -4.55
CA TRP A 88 -4.86 8.11 -3.72
C TRP A 88 -4.20 8.08 -2.33
N GLY A 89 -3.17 8.85 -2.13
CA GLY A 89 -2.47 8.97 -0.86
C GLY A 89 -1.25 9.86 -0.95
N LEU A 90 -0.63 10.09 0.20
CA LEU A 90 0.66 10.76 0.32
C LEU A 90 1.73 9.67 0.39
N LEU A 91 2.68 9.69 -0.55
CA LEU A 91 3.69 8.65 -0.72
C LEU A 91 5.08 9.19 -0.44
N ALA A 92 5.89 8.41 0.26
CA ALA A 92 7.31 8.66 0.47
C ALA A 92 8.06 7.34 0.43
N ALA A 93 9.37 7.37 0.59
CA ALA A 93 10.17 6.16 0.75
C ALA A 93 11.21 6.36 1.85
N ILE A 94 11.38 5.34 2.66
CA ILE A 94 12.40 5.29 3.69
C ILE A 94 13.58 4.47 3.20
N ARG A 95 14.78 4.72 3.74
CA ARG A 95 16.00 3.99 3.39
C ARG A 95 16.22 2.87 4.40
N LEU A 96 16.33 1.64 3.92
CA LEU A 96 16.69 0.50 4.77
C LEU A 96 18.21 0.50 5.04
N PRO A 97 18.67 -0.20 6.11
CA PRO A 97 20.10 -0.27 6.43
C PRO A 97 20.98 -0.81 5.30
N ASP A 98 20.44 -1.61 4.39
CA ASP A 98 21.16 -2.14 3.22
C ASP A 98 21.18 -1.18 2.03
N GLY A 99 20.57 0.01 2.15
CA GLY A 99 20.48 1.01 1.10
C GLY A 99 19.26 0.91 0.22
N ALA A 100 18.45 -0.14 0.35
CA ALA A 100 17.21 -0.29 -0.42
C ALA A 100 16.15 0.72 0.04
N GLN A 101 15.23 1.05 -0.85
CA GLN A 101 14.09 1.90 -0.52
C GLN A 101 12.87 1.06 -0.16
N PHE A 102 12.13 1.49 0.85
CA PHE A 102 10.87 0.87 1.23
C PHE A 102 9.78 1.94 1.20
N PRO A 103 8.73 1.78 0.37
CA PRO A 103 7.69 2.79 0.28
C PRO A 103 6.82 2.81 1.52
N ILE A 104 6.39 4.03 1.89
CA ILE A 104 5.45 4.28 2.98
C ILE A 104 4.41 5.27 2.48
N TYR A 105 3.15 5.08 2.85
CA TYR A 105 2.12 6.01 2.43
C TYR A 105 1.04 6.23 3.49
N GLN A 106 0.44 7.42 3.41
CA GLN A 106 -0.77 7.78 4.15
C GLN A 106 -1.95 7.69 3.18
N PRO A 107 -2.85 6.71 3.33
CA PRO A 107 -3.94 6.54 2.37
C PRO A 107 -4.94 7.68 2.41
N ARG A 108 -5.48 8.03 1.23
CA ARG A 108 -6.65 8.87 1.03
C ARG A 108 -7.80 8.09 0.41
N HIS A 109 -7.57 6.82 0.09
CA HIS A 109 -8.59 5.89 -0.39
C HIS A 109 -9.31 5.22 0.79
N PRO A 110 -10.52 4.66 0.56
CA PRO A 110 -11.15 3.82 1.57
C PRO A 110 -10.30 2.60 1.89
N SER A 111 -10.35 2.14 3.14
CA SER A 111 -9.62 0.95 3.55
C SER A 111 -10.59 -0.09 4.12
N PRO A 112 -10.42 -1.38 3.77
CA PRO A 112 -11.20 -2.45 4.38
C PRO A 112 -10.81 -2.71 5.83
N LEU A 113 -9.67 -2.16 6.30
CA LEU A 113 -9.17 -2.33 7.66
C LEU A 113 -9.74 -1.29 8.62
N ALA A 114 -10.18 -0.13 8.10
CA ALA A 114 -10.76 0.95 8.88
C ALA A 114 -12.11 1.32 8.27
N PRO A 115 -13.24 0.98 8.92
CA PRO A 115 -14.56 1.36 8.45
C PRO A 115 -14.78 2.87 8.51
#